data_2cbe312ec3e3cb06d80b546a372f26d4
#
_entry.id   2cbe312ec3e3cb06d80b546a372f26d4
#
_cell.length_a   1.000
_cell.length_b   1.000
_cell.length_c   1.000
_cell.angle_alpha   90.00
_cell.angle_beta   90.00
_cell.angle_gamma   90.00
#
_symmetry.space_group_name_H-M   'P 1'
#
loop_
_entity.id
_entity.type
_entity.pdbx_description
1 polymer ?
#
loop_
_entity_poly.entity_id
_entity_poly.type
_entity_poly.pdbx_seq_one_letter_code
_entity_poly.pdbx_strand_id
1 'polypeptide(L)'
;MWTLGIIGILEYELTVLTAVIPPLIIVIGMPNCIYLIKKYQHEVNTHGNKSLSLQKVITKIGNATLMTNVTTASGFATFIITNSQLLKEFGTVASLSILSIFIICILVIPIIYSFLPIPDPKHLEHLNKKWINALFDWMVTTVKTKKIEIYTLAVIPLAVSIIGI
;
A
#
# COMPACT_ATOMS: atom_id res chain seq x y z
N MET A 1 -16.51 2.09 -5.92
CA MET A 1 -17.73 1.26 -6.12
C MET A 1 -17.88 0.15 -5.07
N TRP A 2 -16.89 -0.71 -4.83
CA TRP A 2 -16.98 -1.76 -3.78
C TRP A 2 -17.37 -1.23 -2.40
N THR A 3 -16.73 -0.15 -1.94
CA THR A 3 -16.98 0.44 -0.63
C THR A 3 -18.43 0.89 -0.46
N LEU A 4 -18.99 1.53 -1.50
CA LEU A 4 -20.40 1.91 -1.50
C LEU A 4 -21.33 0.69 -1.51
N GLY A 5 -20.92 -0.40 -2.18
CA GLY A 5 -21.65 -1.66 -2.14
C GLY A 5 -21.64 -2.28 -0.73
N ILE A 6 -20.52 -2.23 -0.02
CA ILE A 6 -20.43 -2.72 1.38
C ILE A 6 -21.33 -1.91 2.30
N ILE A 7 -21.35 -0.57 2.17
CA ILE A 7 -22.23 0.31 2.94
C ILE A 7 -23.70 -0.05 2.70
N GLY A 8 -24.08 -0.26 1.41
CA GLY A 8 -25.44 -0.65 1.05
C GLY A 8 -25.85 -2.03 1.57
N ILE A 9 -24.95 -3.02 1.56
CA ILE A 9 -25.22 -4.36 2.10
C ILE A 9 -25.40 -4.34 3.62
N LEU A 10 -24.65 -3.47 4.32
CA LEU A 10 -24.74 -3.32 5.77
C LEU A 10 -25.89 -2.38 6.20
N GLU A 11 -26.63 -1.83 5.23
CA GLU A 11 -27.74 -0.88 5.47
C GLU A 11 -27.34 0.33 6.34
N TYR A 12 -26.07 0.75 6.25
CA TYR A 12 -25.57 1.90 6.97
C TYR A 12 -25.89 3.22 6.26
N GLU A 13 -26.21 4.24 7.03
CA GLU A 13 -26.47 5.57 6.50
C GLU A 13 -25.20 6.23 5.96
N LEU A 14 -25.34 6.97 4.85
CA LEU A 14 -24.25 7.75 4.28
C LEU A 14 -24.01 9.00 5.14
N THR A 15 -23.11 8.89 6.08
CA THR A 15 -22.64 10.00 6.92
C THR A 15 -21.42 10.67 6.30
N VAL A 16 -21.07 11.87 6.78
CA VAL A 16 -19.83 12.57 6.36
C VAL A 16 -18.60 11.68 6.59
N LEU A 17 -18.60 10.88 7.65
CA LEU A 17 -17.49 10.00 8.00
C LEU A 17 -17.37 8.84 7.01
N THR A 18 -18.49 8.20 6.66
CA THR A 18 -18.50 7.11 5.67
C THR A 18 -18.19 7.60 4.25
N ALA A 19 -18.51 8.85 3.92
CA ALA A 19 -18.18 9.45 2.63
C ALA A 19 -16.65 9.63 2.40
N VAL A 20 -15.86 9.68 3.46
CA VAL A 20 -14.38 9.76 3.37
C VAL A 20 -13.75 8.38 3.06
N ILE A 21 -14.46 7.27 3.27
CA ILE A 21 -13.89 5.93 3.08
C ILE A 21 -13.48 5.64 1.63
N PRO A 22 -14.26 5.96 0.58
CA PRO A 22 -13.85 5.71 -0.81
C PRO A 22 -12.50 6.34 -1.19
N PRO A 23 -12.23 7.63 -0.96
CA PRO A 23 -10.91 8.21 -1.25
C PRO A 23 -9.80 7.60 -0.38
N LEU A 24 -10.06 7.27 0.88
CA LEU A 24 -9.11 6.62 1.77
C LEU A 24 -8.71 5.24 1.23
N ILE A 25 -9.64 4.44 0.75
CA ILE A 25 -9.37 3.12 0.18
C ILE A 25 -8.56 3.22 -1.12
N ILE A 26 -8.78 4.26 -1.94
CA ILE A 26 -7.96 4.52 -3.13
C ILE A 26 -6.51 4.78 -2.73
N VAL A 27 -6.28 5.63 -1.73
CA VAL A 27 -4.94 5.97 -1.25
C VAL A 27 -4.21 4.76 -0.66
N ILE A 28 -4.90 3.86 0.02
CA ILE A 28 -4.33 2.62 0.58
C ILE A 28 -4.13 1.55 -0.49
N GLY A 29 -5.07 1.40 -1.41
CA GLY A 29 -5.05 0.34 -2.43
C GLY A 29 -4.05 0.61 -3.56
N MET A 30 -3.89 1.86 -3.98
CA MET A 30 -3.03 2.22 -5.10
C MET A 30 -1.56 1.81 -4.91
N PRO A 31 -0.89 2.09 -3.77
CA PRO A 31 0.47 1.62 -3.52
C PRO A 31 0.61 0.09 -3.55
N ASN A 32 -0.38 -0.64 -3.03
CA ASN A 32 -0.38 -2.10 -3.05
C ASN A 32 -0.39 -2.65 -4.49
N CYS A 33 -1.24 -2.11 -5.36
CA CYS A 33 -1.30 -2.49 -6.77
C CYS A 33 0.00 -2.15 -7.50
N ILE A 34 0.53 -0.94 -7.32
CA ILE A 34 1.79 -0.49 -7.95
C ILE A 34 2.96 -1.37 -7.50
N TYR A 35 3.01 -1.75 -6.23
CA TYR A 35 4.08 -2.61 -5.71
C TYR A 35 4.05 -4.01 -6.33
N LEU A 36 2.86 -4.62 -6.44
CA LEU A 36 2.68 -5.92 -7.11
C LEU A 36 3.11 -5.86 -8.58
N ILE A 37 2.69 -4.82 -9.31
CA ILE A 37 3.03 -4.61 -10.72
C ILE A 37 4.54 -4.46 -10.92
N LYS A 38 5.17 -3.56 -10.17
CA LYS A 38 6.62 -3.32 -10.27
C LYS A 38 7.43 -4.57 -9.96
N LYS A 39 7.01 -5.33 -8.98
CA LYS A 39 7.72 -6.54 -8.60
C LYS A 39 7.53 -7.66 -9.60
N TYR A 40 6.35 -7.77 -10.20
CA TYR A 40 6.12 -8.68 -11.32
C TYR A 40 7.05 -8.35 -12.50
N GLN A 41 7.12 -7.09 -12.89
CA GLN A 41 8.02 -6.64 -13.95
C GLN A 41 9.49 -6.97 -13.66
N HIS A 42 9.92 -6.77 -12.41
CA HIS A 42 11.27 -7.11 -11.99
C HIS A 42 11.55 -8.62 -12.07
N GLU A 43 10.65 -9.48 -11.59
CA GLU A 43 10.81 -10.94 -11.64
C GLU A 43 10.79 -11.47 -13.09
N VAL A 44 9.93 -10.92 -13.95
CA VAL A 44 9.89 -11.30 -15.37
C VAL A 44 11.20 -10.93 -16.07
N ASN A 45 11.75 -9.75 -15.80
CA ASN A 45 13.02 -9.32 -16.38
C ASN A 45 14.20 -10.19 -15.92
N THR A 46 14.14 -10.71 -14.70
CA THR A 46 15.23 -11.52 -14.13
C THR A 46 15.19 -12.97 -14.63
N HIS A 47 14.01 -13.55 -14.80
CA HIS A 47 13.85 -14.97 -15.08
C HIS A 47 13.31 -15.28 -16.48
N GLY A 48 12.79 -14.30 -17.23
CA GLY A 48 12.20 -14.48 -18.55
C GLY A 48 10.96 -15.39 -18.60
N ASN A 49 10.54 -15.98 -17.46
CA ASN A 49 9.43 -16.91 -17.38
C ASN A 49 8.23 -16.28 -16.65
N LYS A 50 7.15 -16.05 -17.41
CA LYS A 50 5.94 -15.39 -16.97
C LYS A 50 5.23 -16.13 -15.81
N SER A 51 5.07 -17.45 -15.95
CA SER A 51 4.37 -18.27 -14.96
C SER A 51 5.11 -18.32 -13.62
N LEU A 52 6.42 -18.53 -13.66
CA LEU A 52 7.27 -18.56 -12.48
C LEU A 52 7.29 -17.19 -11.77
N SER A 53 7.33 -16.11 -12.54
CA SER A 53 7.32 -14.75 -11.98
C SER A 53 6.00 -14.42 -11.31
N LEU A 54 4.86 -14.78 -11.91
CA LEU A 54 3.54 -14.62 -11.29
C LEU A 54 3.43 -15.41 -9.98
N GLN A 55 3.86 -16.68 -9.98
CA GLN A 55 3.83 -17.51 -8.78
C GLN A 55 4.68 -16.91 -7.66
N LYS A 56 5.91 -16.45 -7.95
CA LYS A 56 6.78 -15.81 -6.96
C LYS A 56 6.19 -14.52 -6.40
N VAL A 57 5.56 -13.71 -7.24
CA VAL A 57 4.91 -12.47 -6.82
C VAL A 57 3.74 -12.75 -5.88
N ILE A 58 2.86 -13.70 -6.23
CA ILE A 58 1.72 -14.05 -5.40
C ILE A 58 2.18 -14.60 -4.05
N THR A 59 3.13 -15.54 -4.03
CA THR A 59 3.55 -16.20 -2.79
C THR A 59 4.40 -15.30 -1.90
N LYS A 60 5.40 -14.62 -2.46
CA LYS A 60 6.38 -13.88 -1.65
C LYS A 60 5.90 -12.48 -1.28
N ILE A 61 5.24 -11.81 -2.21
CA ILE A 61 4.81 -10.42 -2.03
C ILE A 61 3.37 -10.35 -1.54
N GLY A 62 2.51 -11.26 -2.02
CA GLY A 62 1.16 -11.40 -1.50
C GLY A 62 1.16 -11.57 0.02
N ASN A 63 2.10 -12.37 0.55
CA ASN A 63 2.23 -12.57 1.99
C ASN A 63 2.66 -11.30 2.75
N ALA A 64 3.61 -10.53 2.21
CA ALA A 64 4.06 -9.28 2.81
C ALA A 64 2.94 -8.20 2.77
N THR A 65 2.26 -8.07 1.63
CA THR A 65 1.14 -7.12 1.49
C THR A 65 -0.09 -7.54 2.28
N LEU A 66 -0.32 -8.84 2.48
CA LEU A 66 -1.37 -9.35 3.37
C LEU A 66 -1.15 -8.87 4.80
N MET A 67 0.07 -9.03 5.33
CA MET A 67 0.39 -8.58 6.69
C MET A 67 0.16 -7.09 6.89
N THR A 68 0.59 -6.24 5.93
CA THR A 68 0.34 -4.80 6.01
C THR A 68 -1.14 -4.45 5.94
N ASN A 69 -1.92 -5.09 5.07
CA ASN A 69 -3.35 -4.84 4.97
C ASN A 69 -4.13 -5.35 6.18
N VAL A 70 -3.76 -6.51 6.75
CA VAL A 70 -4.34 -7.01 8.01
C VAL A 70 -4.05 -6.06 9.16
N THR A 71 -2.81 -5.57 9.27
CA THR A 71 -2.44 -4.58 10.31
C THR A 71 -3.25 -3.29 10.16
N THR A 72 -3.40 -2.78 8.94
CA THR A 72 -4.17 -1.57 8.67
C THR A 72 -5.66 -1.80 8.97
N ALA A 73 -6.22 -2.92 8.52
CA ALA A 73 -7.60 -3.28 8.79
C ALA A 73 -7.88 -3.45 10.29
N SER A 74 -6.96 -4.07 11.04
CA SER A 74 -7.08 -4.20 12.49
C SER A 74 -7.03 -2.83 13.20
N GLY A 75 -6.22 -1.89 12.71
CA GLY A 75 -6.22 -0.51 13.19
C GLY A 75 -7.60 0.16 13.04
N PHE A 76 -8.26 0.02 11.89
CA PHE A 76 -9.62 0.52 11.71
C PHE A 76 -10.66 -0.27 12.52
N ALA A 77 -10.45 -1.57 12.70
CA ALA A 77 -11.34 -2.41 13.50
C ALA A 77 -11.37 -2.00 14.98
N THR A 78 -10.35 -1.31 15.51
CA THR A 78 -10.38 -0.78 16.89
C THR A 78 -11.51 0.21 17.12
N PHE A 79 -11.95 0.93 16.08
CA PHE A 79 -13.11 1.83 16.18
C PHE A 79 -14.43 1.10 16.50
N ILE A 80 -14.53 -0.20 16.21
CA ILE A 80 -15.70 -1.03 16.50
C ILE A 80 -15.95 -1.11 18.02
N ILE A 81 -14.90 -1.01 18.83
CA ILE A 81 -14.96 -1.10 20.30
C ILE A 81 -15.44 0.23 20.93
N THR A 82 -15.41 1.31 20.16
CA THR A 82 -15.78 2.66 20.64
C THR A 82 -17.29 2.75 20.89
N ASN A 83 -17.71 3.61 21.82
CA ASN A 83 -19.12 3.81 22.14
C ASN A 83 -19.91 4.63 21.09
N SER A 84 -19.24 5.29 20.16
CA SER A 84 -19.86 6.10 19.10
C SER A 84 -20.34 5.22 17.94
N GLN A 85 -21.63 5.27 17.64
CA GLN A 85 -22.22 4.52 16.52
C GLN A 85 -21.57 4.87 15.18
N LEU A 86 -21.33 6.16 14.91
CA LEU A 86 -20.69 6.63 13.69
C LEU A 86 -19.27 6.06 13.49
N LEU A 87 -18.49 5.95 14.58
CA LEU A 87 -17.14 5.37 14.53
C LEU A 87 -17.18 3.86 14.34
N LYS A 88 -18.15 3.17 14.92
CA LYS A 88 -18.33 1.71 14.69
C LYS A 88 -18.61 1.42 13.23
N GLU A 89 -19.55 2.12 12.63
CA GLU A 89 -19.90 1.96 11.21
C GLU A 89 -18.71 2.27 10.31
N PHE A 90 -18.02 3.39 10.56
CA PHE A 90 -16.80 3.77 9.85
C PHE A 90 -15.72 2.68 9.94
N GLY A 91 -15.41 2.23 11.16
CA GLY A 91 -14.37 1.19 11.38
C GLY A 91 -14.71 -0.13 10.73
N THR A 92 -15.98 -0.55 10.79
CA THR A 92 -16.45 -1.79 10.16
C THR A 92 -16.31 -1.71 8.64
N VAL A 93 -16.83 -0.65 8.02
CA VAL A 93 -16.79 -0.48 6.55
C VAL A 93 -15.35 -0.32 6.07
N ALA A 94 -14.53 0.48 6.76
CA ALA A 94 -13.14 0.70 6.38
C ALA A 94 -12.32 -0.59 6.46
N SER A 95 -12.39 -1.33 7.57
CA SER A 95 -11.65 -2.58 7.76
C SER A 95 -12.04 -3.64 6.72
N LEU A 96 -13.34 -3.81 6.47
CA LEU A 96 -13.85 -4.74 5.47
C LEU A 96 -13.42 -4.35 4.06
N SER A 97 -13.46 -3.06 3.74
CA SER A 97 -13.06 -2.53 2.44
C SER A 97 -11.56 -2.71 2.17
N ILE A 98 -10.70 -2.54 3.18
CA ILE A 98 -9.25 -2.75 3.05
C ILE A 98 -8.93 -4.22 2.74
N LEU A 99 -9.58 -5.15 3.44
CA LEU A 99 -9.39 -6.58 3.16
C LEU A 99 -9.93 -6.97 1.78
N SER A 100 -11.08 -6.43 1.39
CA SER A 100 -11.69 -6.69 0.08
C SER A 100 -10.81 -6.18 -1.06
N ILE A 101 -10.27 -4.95 -0.98
CA ILE A 101 -9.40 -4.43 -2.04
C ILE A 101 -8.10 -5.21 -2.16
N PHE A 102 -7.54 -5.71 -1.04
CA PHE A 102 -6.38 -6.59 -1.08
C PHE A 102 -6.68 -7.88 -1.86
N ILE A 103 -7.81 -8.54 -1.57
CA ILE A 103 -8.21 -9.76 -2.28
C ILE A 103 -8.40 -9.49 -3.77
N ILE A 104 -9.06 -8.39 -4.12
CA ILE A 104 -9.26 -7.98 -5.51
C ILE A 104 -7.92 -7.73 -6.20
N CYS A 105 -6.99 -6.99 -5.58
CA CYS A 105 -5.69 -6.72 -6.15
C CYS A 105 -4.89 -8.00 -6.42
N ILE A 106 -4.86 -8.94 -5.46
CA ILE A 106 -4.06 -10.16 -5.60
C ILE A 106 -4.66 -11.15 -6.61
N LEU A 107 -5.95 -11.06 -6.89
CA LEU A 107 -6.61 -11.88 -7.91
C LEU A 107 -6.55 -11.21 -9.29
N VAL A 108 -6.92 -9.95 -9.39
CA VAL A 108 -7.10 -9.24 -10.67
C VAL A 108 -5.75 -8.96 -11.34
N ILE A 109 -4.73 -8.55 -10.59
CA ILE A 109 -3.43 -8.21 -11.17
C ILE A 109 -2.78 -9.41 -11.87
N PRO A 110 -2.65 -10.60 -11.27
CA PRO A 110 -2.09 -11.76 -11.96
C PRO A 110 -2.94 -12.20 -13.17
N ILE A 111 -4.26 -12.09 -13.08
CA ILE A 111 -5.15 -12.44 -14.20
C ILE A 111 -4.86 -11.50 -15.39
N ILE A 112 -4.84 -10.19 -15.18
CA ILE A 112 -4.56 -9.20 -16.24
C ILE A 112 -3.18 -9.48 -16.86
N TYR A 113 -2.14 -9.65 -16.03
CA TYR A 113 -0.79 -9.90 -16.52
C TYR A 113 -0.61 -11.29 -17.15
N SER A 114 -1.49 -12.24 -16.85
CA SER A 114 -1.53 -13.53 -17.58
C SER A 114 -1.89 -13.35 -19.04
N PHE A 115 -2.77 -12.40 -19.37
CA PHE A 115 -3.19 -12.14 -20.75
C PHE A 115 -2.26 -11.14 -21.48
N LEU A 116 -1.58 -10.23 -20.76
CA LEU A 116 -0.70 -9.26 -21.40
C LEU A 116 0.61 -9.92 -21.92
N PRO A 117 1.13 -9.47 -23.07
CA PRO A 117 2.48 -9.85 -23.51
C PRO A 117 3.54 -9.37 -22.51
N ILE A 118 4.71 -10.01 -22.52
CA ILE A 118 5.85 -9.62 -21.68
C ILE A 118 6.23 -8.17 -22.03
N PRO A 119 6.35 -7.27 -21.03
CA PRO A 119 6.72 -5.88 -21.27
C PRO A 119 8.12 -5.80 -21.90
N ASP A 120 8.25 -5.04 -22.98
CA ASP A 120 9.54 -4.76 -23.59
C ASP A 120 10.46 -4.00 -22.62
N PRO A 121 11.76 -4.35 -22.51
CA PRO A 121 12.72 -3.66 -21.64
C PRO A 121 12.77 -2.14 -21.86
N LYS A 122 12.47 -1.68 -23.08
CA LYS A 122 12.43 -0.26 -23.44
C LYS A 122 11.40 0.56 -22.67
N HIS A 123 10.31 -0.04 -22.21
CA HIS A 123 9.29 0.64 -21.39
C HIS A 123 9.71 0.87 -19.93
N LEU A 124 10.79 0.22 -19.49
CA LEU A 124 11.32 0.34 -18.13
C LEU A 124 12.45 1.40 -18.03
N GLU A 125 13.02 1.85 -19.15
CA GLU A 125 14.06 2.88 -19.16
C GLU A 125 13.56 4.25 -18.66
N HIS A 126 12.26 4.52 -18.76
CA HIS A 126 11.66 5.76 -18.21
C HIS A 126 11.70 5.84 -16.68
N LEU A 127 11.90 4.73 -15.98
CA LEU A 127 12.08 4.68 -14.53
C LEU A 127 13.50 5.09 -14.10
N ASN A 128 14.45 5.09 -15.01
CA ASN A 128 15.85 5.47 -14.80
C ASN A 128 16.11 6.96 -15.09
N LYS A 129 15.20 7.85 -14.72
CA LYS A 129 15.46 9.28 -14.83
C LYS A 129 16.69 9.62 -13.99
N LYS A 130 17.73 10.16 -14.63
CA LYS A 130 19.01 10.58 -14.02
C LYS A 130 18.81 11.45 -12.76
N TRP A 131 17.76 12.27 -12.74
CA TRP A 131 17.42 13.11 -11.61
C TRP A 131 16.97 12.31 -10.39
N ILE A 132 16.17 11.24 -10.58
CA ILE A 132 15.70 10.38 -9.48
C ILE A 132 16.88 9.59 -8.91
N ASN A 133 17.75 9.05 -9.76
CA ASN A 133 18.95 8.35 -9.31
C ASN A 133 19.91 9.30 -8.57
N ALA A 134 20.09 10.52 -9.06
CA ALA A 134 20.89 11.54 -8.38
C ALA A 134 20.32 11.88 -6.99
N LEU A 135 19.00 11.95 -6.86
CA LEU A 135 18.34 12.20 -5.57
C LEU A 135 18.56 11.01 -4.61
N PHE A 136 18.41 9.77 -5.09
CA PHE A 136 18.70 8.58 -4.29
C PHE A 136 20.18 8.48 -3.90
N ASP A 137 21.10 8.74 -4.82
CA ASP A 137 22.54 8.73 -4.54
C ASP A 137 22.91 9.80 -3.53
N TRP A 138 22.31 11.00 -3.64
CA TRP A 138 22.49 12.07 -2.65
C TRP A 138 21.97 11.64 -1.28
N MET A 139 20.78 11.05 -1.19
CA MET A 139 20.20 10.55 0.06
C MET A 139 21.09 9.45 0.68
N VAL A 140 21.50 8.46 -0.12
CA VAL A 140 22.36 7.35 0.34
C VAL A 140 23.72 7.87 0.82
N THR A 141 24.32 8.81 0.10
CA THR A 141 25.59 9.44 0.47
C THR A 141 25.44 10.22 1.76
N THR A 142 24.40 11.01 1.90
CA THR A 142 24.10 11.78 3.12
C THR A 142 23.92 10.86 4.33
N VAL A 143 23.15 9.77 4.19
CA VAL A 143 22.93 8.79 5.26
C VAL A 143 24.22 8.06 5.64
N LYS A 144 25.08 7.73 4.66
CA LYS A 144 26.37 7.06 4.94
C LYS A 144 27.40 7.99 5.58
N THR A 145 27.46 9.23 5.14
CA THR A 145 28.53 10.17 5.55
C THR A 145 28.16 10.93 6.82
N LYS A 146 26.88 11.26 7.03
CA LYS A 146 26.43 12.14 8.12
C LYS A 146 25.51 11.42 9.13
N LYS A 147 25.87 10.21 9.52
CA LYS A 147 25.06 9.40 10.46
C LYS A 147 24.74 10.14 11.76
N ILE A 148 25.72 10.82 12.36
CA ILE A 148 25.55 11.53 13.63
C ILE A 148 24.60 12.72 13.49
N GLU A 149 24.71 13.51 12.43
CA GLU A 149 23.82 14.64 12.17
C GLU A 149 22.35 14.19 11.99
N ILE A 150 22.13 13.04 11.33
CA ILE A 150 20.80 12.47 11.14
C ILE A 150 20.21 11.98 12.45
N TYR A 151 21.03 11.32 13.30
CA TYR A 151 20.57 10.90 14.63
C TYR A 151 20.21 12.10 15.51
N THR A 152 21.00 13.17 15.51
CA THR A 152 20.69 14.38 16.26
C THR A 152 19.42 15.05 15.73
N LEU A 153 19.25 15.11 14.42
CA LEU A 153 18.03 15.66 13.80
C LEU A 153 16.77 14.84 14.14
N ALA A 154 16.90 13.54 14.35
CA ALA A 154 15.78 12.67 14.75
C ALA A 154 15.50 12.75 16.25
N VAL A 155 16.54 12.86 17.09
CA VAL A 155 16.40 12.90 18.55
C VAL A 155 15.84 14.25 19.03
N ILE A 156 16.20 15.36 18.38
CA ILE A 156 15.73 16.69 18.80
C ILE A 156 14.20 16.80 18.77
N PRO A 157 13.48 16.47 17.67
CA PRO A 157 12.01 16.52 17.66
C PRO A 157 11.39 15.56 18.68
N LEU A 158 12.01 14.40 18.89
CA LEU A 158 11.53 13.42 19.85
C LEU A 158 11.67 13.94 21.30
N ALA A 159 12.79 14.57 21.61
CA ALA A 159 12.99 15.20 22.92
C ALA A 159 12.01 16.37 23.14
N VAL A 160 11.82 17.21 22.13
CA VAL A 160 10.84 18.32 22.18
C VAL A 160 9.42 17.81 22.35
N SER A 161 9.07 16.71 21.68
CA SER A 161 7.75 16.08 21.83
C SER A 161 7.49 15.52 23.25
N ILE A 162 8.53 14.99 23.89
CA ILE A 162 8.43 14.46 25.26
C ILE A 162 8.31 15.59 26.30
N ILE A 163 8.98 16.72 26.07
CA ILE A 163 8.96 17.88 26.97
C ILE A 163 7.69 18.72 26.76
N GLY A 164 7.10 18.67 25.56
CA GLY A 164 5.90 19.43 25.18
C GLY A 164 4.57 18.77 25.53
N ILE A 165 4.59 17.58 26.17
CA ILE A 165 3.42 16.89 26.75
C ILE A 165 3.44 17.14 28.27
#